data_3cc2bad1fbfcc844bf17997076c26edd
#
_entry.id   3cc2bad1fbfcc844bf17997076c26edd
#
_cell.length_a   1.000
_cell.length_b   1.000
_cell.length_c   1.000
_cell.angle_alpha   90.00
_cell.angle_beta   90.00
_cell.angle_gamma   90.00
#
_symmetry.space_group_name_H-M   'P 1'
#
loop_
_entity.id
_entity.type
_entity.pdbx_description
1 polymer ?
#
loop_
_entity_poly.entity_id
_entity_poly.type
_entity_poly.pdbx_seq_one_letter_code
_entity_poly.pdbx_strand_id
1 'polypeptide(L)'
;MNTIRKNLEAIIRKGYQPYKVYEDWIGLMFHAFLRDDAHYLEIMRQYRNDAPHGQREADYFAAATADALEYMAETNRECLGPLFEEFAASHYQGQLFTPWNICRMLAKMTHSGSVKPDGQISICDPSSGAGAMLIAFAKEQTCAEANRTLYVGIDVNLTCARMTALNLMFFNLNGVSIWGNSLSLEVRSAWQTHRSLAWGGALSPYPAKKAKRLLGLVPHETNTAQPRAILPPAPPPDANLPDGVPITGTQPPARAKPSQLSLFSM
;
A
#
# COMPACT_ATOMS: atom_id res chain seq x y z
N MET A 1 14.35 14.42 -5.07
CA MET A 1 15.14 13.48 -5.91
C MET A 1 16.66 13.64 -5.73
N ASN A 2 17.24 14.87 -5.84
CA ASN A 2 18.71 15.05 -5.75
C ASN A 2 19.30 14.62 -4.40
N THR A 3 18.60 14.82 -3.29
CA THR A 3 19.04 14.42 -1.94
C THR A 3 19.04 12.91 -1.77
N ILE A 4 17.99 12.23 -2.23
CA ILE A 4 17.91 10.77 -2.26
C ILE A 4 19.10 10.18 -3.02
N ARG A 5 19.36 10.71 -4.24
CA ARG A 5 20.48 10.30 -5.07
C ARG A 5 21.82 10.44 -4.34
N LYS A 6 22.08 11.61 -3.75
CA LYS A 6 23.32 11.88 -3.01
C LYS A 6 23.58 10.88 -1.88
N ASN A 7 22.52 10.50 -1.15
CA ASN A 7 22.63 9.53 -0.06
C ASN A 7 22.98 8.13 -0.59
N LEU A 8 22.31 7.66 -1.65
CA LEU A 8 22.64 6.36 -2.26
C LEU A 8 24.04 6.36 -2.90
N GLU A 9 24.41 7.44 -3.60
CA GLU A 9 25.76 7.61 -4.15
C GLU A 9 26.86 7.63 -3.09
N ALA A 10 26.59 8.15 -1.88
CA ALA A 10 27.54 8.10 -0.78
C ALA A 10 27.88 6.65 -0.39
N ILE A 11 26.92 5.75 -0.47
CA ILE A 11 27.15 4.31 -0.25
C ILE A 11 27.90 3.71 -1.43
N ILE A 12 27.52 4.03 -2.68
CA ILE A 12 28.18 3.53 -3.90
C ILE A 12 29.66 3.92 -3.92
N ARG A 13 29.98 5.17 -3.51
CA ARG A 13 31.40 5.63 -3.42
C ARG A 13 32.25 4.84 -2.43
N LYS A 14 31.65 4.08 -1.53
CA LYS A 14 32.36 3.14 -0.63
C LYS A 14 32.67 1.78 -1.29
N GLY A 15 32.35 1.62 -2.59
CA GLY A 15 32.68 0.45 -3.39
C GLY A 15 31.56 -0.56 -3.60
N TYR A 16 30.33 -0.20 -3.24
CA TYR A 16 29.15 -1.06 -3.48
C TYR A 16 28.57 -0.83 -4.89
N GLN A 17 28.02 -1.89 -5.48
CA GLN A 17 27.42 -1.83 -6.82
C GLN A 17 26.12 -1.02 -6.81
N PRO A 18 25.90 -0.09 -7.78
CA PRO A 18 24.74 0.80 -7.79
C PRO A 18 23.39 0.07 -7.71
N TYR A 19 23.19 -0.96 -8.56
CA TYR A 19 21.93 -1.72 -8.58
C TYR A 19 21.70 -2.43 -7.25
N LYS A 20 22.77 -2.98 -6.63
CA LYS A 20 22.68 -3.69 -5.35
C LYS A 20 22.32 -2.74 -4.21
N VAL A 21 22.93 -1.55 -4.18
CA VAL A 21 22.58 -0.50 -3.20
C VAL A 21 21.11 -0.10 -3.33
N TYR A 22 20.63 0.03 -4.55
CA TYR A 22 19.21 0.37 -4.79
C TYR A 22 18.26 -0.76 -4.34
N GLU A 23 18.53 -2.02 -4.75
CA GLU A 23 17.72 -3.17 -4.35
C GLU A 23 17.69 -3.35 -2.84
N ASP A 24 18.84 -3.20 -2.19
CA ASP A 24 18.96 -3.32 -0.74
C ASP A 24 18.22 -2.17 -0.03
N TRP A 25 18.28 -0.95 -0.56
CA TRP A 25 17.48 0.16 -0.03
C TRP A 25 15.97 -0.13 -0.09
N ILE A 26 15.47 -0.61 -1.23
CA ILE A 26 14.08 -1.05 -1.36
C ILE A 26 13.77 -2.19 -0.39
N GLY A 27 14.67 -3.18 -0.29
CA GLY A 27 14.55 -4.30 0.64
C GLY A 27 14.50 -3.85 2.10
N LEU A 28 15.37 -2.94 2.51
CA LEU A 28 15.42 -2.38 3.87
C LEU A 28 14.13 -1.64 4.22
N MET A 29 13.64 -0.75 3.34
CA MET A 29 12.36 -0.10 3.54
C MET A 29 11.23 -1.14 3.67
N PHE A 30 11.19 -2.10 2.75
CA PHE A 30 10.15 -3.11 2.69
C PHE A 30 10.10 -3.95 3.96
N HIS A 31 11.25 -4.49 4.41
CA HIS A 31 11.32 -5.32 5.63
C HIS A 31 11.09 -4.50 6.91
N ALA A 32 11.52 -3.23 6.96
CA ALA A 32 11.22 -2.33 8.07
C ALA A 32 9.71 -2.12 8.23
N PHE A 33 8.98 -1.79 7.16
CA PHE A 33 7.53 -1.60 7.21
C PHE A 33 6.75 -2.91 7.40
N LEU A 34 7.31 -4.02 6.94
CA LEU A 34 6.76 -5.37 7.18
C LEU A 34 7.03 -5.86 8.62
N ARG A 35 7.92 -5.18 9.38
CA ARG A 35 8.42 -5.58 10.68
C ARG A 35 9.14 -6.94 10.67
N ASP A 36 9.90 -7.16 9.62
CA ASP A 36 10.70 -8.37 9.40
C ASP A 36 12.16 -8.07 9.68
N ASP A 37 12.49 -8.03 10.98
CA ASP A 37 13.83 -7.68 11.47
C ASP A 37 14.90 -8.67 11.00
N ALA A 38 14.53 -9.94 10.80
CA ALA A 38 15.48 -10.97 10.38
C ALA A 38 16.06 -10.66 9.00
N HIS A 39 15.22 -10.43 8.00
CA HIS A 39 15.68 -10.08 6.64
C HIS A 39 16.26 -8.66 6.58
N TYR A 40 15.74 -7.71 7.36
CA TYR A 40 16.34 -6.38 7.47
C TYR A 40 17.81 -6.47 7.90
N LEU A 41 18.09 -7.22 8.97
CA LEU A 41 19.43 -7.39 9.50
C LEU A 41 20.32 -8.23 8.55
N GLU A 42 19.76 -9.18 7.82
CA GLU A 42 20.49 -9.95 6.80
C GLU A 42 21.02 -9.02 5.70
N ILE A 43 20.23 -8.08 5.21
CA ILE A 43 20.67 -7.06 4.27
C ILE A 43 21.74 -6.17 4.91
N MET A 44 21.49 -5.65 6.12
CA MET A 44 22.42 -4.72 6.77
C MET A 44 23.79 -5.33 7.08
N ARG A 45 23.88 -6.65 7.30
CA ARG A 45 25.17 -7.36 7.52
C ARG A 45 26.10 -7.32 6.30
N GLN A 46 25.60 -7.01 5.12
CA GLN A 46 26.41 -6.86 3.90
C GLN A 46 27.15 -5.51 3.86
N TYR A 47 26.82 -4.58 4.75
CA TYR A 47 27.37 -3.25 4.86
C TYR A 47 28.25 -3.13 6.11
N ARG A 48 29.38 -2.42 5.98
CA ARG A 48 30.40 -2.32 7.05
C ARG A 48 29.88 -1.59 8.27
N ASN A 49 29.21 -0.46 8.06
CA ASN A 49 28.66 0.42 9.11
C ASN A 49 29.71 0.85 10.17
N ASP A 50 31.00 0.89 9.81
CA ASP A 50 32.15 1.18 10.68
C ASP A 50 32.51 2.68 10.74
N ALA A 51 31.87 3.50 9.91
CA ALA A 51 32.07 4.95 9.92
C ALA A 51 31.43 5.61 11.17
N PRO A 52 31.82 6.87 11.51
CA PRO A 52 31.14 7.63 12.54
C PRO A 52 29.64 7.76 12.30
N HIS A 53 28.86 7.95 13.38
CA HIS A 53 27.42 8.20 13.28
C HIS A 53 27.13 9.37 12.33
N GLY A 54 26.14 9.23 11.49
CA GLY A 54 25.78 10.15 10.41
C GLY A 54 26.53 9.89 9.10
N GLN A 55 27.49 8.96 9.07
CA GLN A 55 28.28 8.61 7.87
C GLN A 55 28.29 7.09 7.60
N ARG A 56 27.55 6.31 8.38
CA ARG A 56 27.39 4.87 8.16
C ARG A 56 26.45 4.62 6.99
N GLU A 57 26.56 3.47 6.37
CA GLU A 57 25.64 3.05 5.30
C GLU A 57 24.18 3.05 5.79
N ALA A 58 23.94 2.58 7.02
CA ALA A 58 22.65 2.63 7.66
C ALA A 58 22.08 4.06 7.76
N ASP A 59 22.93 5.05 8.09
CA ASP A 59 22.52 6.45 8.19
C ASP A 59 22.12 7.02 6.82
N TYR A 60 22.86 6.67 5.76
CA TYR A 60 22.52 7.09 4.39
C TYR A 60 21.25 6.42 3.87
N PHE A 61 21.03 5.13 4.14
CA PHE A 61 19.78 4.46 3.79
C PHE A 61 18.57 5.09 4.49
N ALA A 62 18.70 5.40 5.78
CA ALA A 62 17.65 6.06 6.53
C ALA A 62 17.37 7.48 6.01
N ALA A 63 18.43 8.25 5.69
CA ALA A 63 18.29 9.58 5.11
C ALA A 63 17.65 9.53 3.72
N ALA A 64 18.06 8.59 2.86
CA ALA A 64 17.44 8.39 1.54
C ALA A 64 15.94 8.06 1.66
N THR A 65 15.56 7.27 2.66
CA THR A 65 14.16 6.93 2.93
C THR A 65 13.37 8.16 3.37
N ALA A 66 13.89 8.94 4.30
CA ALA A 66 13.25 10.18 4.76
C ALA A 66 13.06 11.17 3.60
N ASP A 67 14.12 11.40 2.80
CA ASP A 67 14.05 12.27 1.61
C ASP A 67 13.05 11.78 0.56
N ALA A 68 12.89 10.46 0.41
CA ALA A 68 11.92 9.88 -0.52
C ALA A 68 10.48 10.11 -0.04
N LEU A 69 10.22 9.93 1.23
CA LEU A 69 8.90 10.22 1.82
C LEU A 69 8.54 11.69 1.72
N GLU A 70 9.50 12.60 2.03
CA GLU A 70 9.33 14.04 1.88
C GLU A 70 9.04 14.41 0.42
N TYR A 71 9.85 13.93 -0.53
CA TYR A 71 9.63 14.17 -1.95
C TYR A 71 8.24 13.72 -2.41
N MET A 72 7.81 12.52 -2.02
CA MET A 72 6.49 12.00 -2.39
C MET A 72 5.35 12.82 -1.75
N ALA A 73 5.52 13.28 -0.51
CA ALA A 73 4.56 14.14 0.17
C ALA A 73 4.44 15.52 -0.51
N GLU A 74 5.56 16.15 -0.88
CA GLU A 74 5.58 17.48 -1.52
C GLU A 74 5.08 17.45 -2.96
N THR A 75 5.54 16.46 -3.75
CA THR A 75 5.25 16.41 -5.20
C THR A 75 4.00 15.63 -5.52
N ASN A 76 3.51 14.86 -4.57
CA ASN A 76 2.42 13.92 -4.74
C ASN A 76 2.67 12.93 -5.91
N ARG A 77 3.95 12.51 -6.10
CA ARG A 77 4.41 11.59 -7.14
C ARG A 77 5.32 10.53 -6.53
N GLU A 78 5.22 9.32 -7.06
CA GLU A 78 6.19 8.27 -6.71
C GLU A 78 7.58 8.62 -7.25
N CYS A 79 8.62 8.15 -6.57
CA CYS A 79 10.02 8.37 -6.96
C CYS A 79 10.81 7.07 -7.10
N LEU A 80 10.25 5.94 -6.70
CA LEU A 80 10.98 4.68 -6.71
C LEU A 80 11.25 4.18 -8.12
N GLY A 81 10.26 4.24 -9.03
CA GLY A 81 10.43 3.86 -10.43
C GLY A 81 11.53 4.64 -11.15
N PRO A 82 11.48 5.97 -11.17
CA PRO A 82 12.55 6.80 -11.76
C PRO A 82 13.95 6.53 -11.18
N LEU A 83 14.07 6.29 -9.87
CA LEU A 83 15.34 5.94 -9.25
C LEU A 83 15.80 4.52 -9.62
N PHE A 84 14.87 3.58 -9.79
CA PHE A 84 15.20 2.26 -10.31
C PHE A 84 15.83 2.34 -11.71
N GLU A 85 15.26 3.11 -12.62
CA GLU A 85 15.81 3.31 -13.96
C GLU A 85 17.23 3.89 -13.91
N GLU A 86 17.52 4.75 -12.95
CA GLU A 86 18.83 5.37 -12.81
C GLU A 86 19.89 4.42 -12.23
N PHE A 87 19.56 3.68 -11.17
CA PHE A 87 20.54 2.88 -10.44
C PHE A 87 20.58 1.41 -10.84
N ALA A 88 19.48 0.86 -11.34
CA ALA A 88 19.31 -0.58 -11.56
C ALA A 88 19.08 -0.97 -13.03
N ALA A 89 18.69 -0.05 -13.91
CA ALA A 89 18.37 -0.37 -15.30
C ALA A 89 19.54 -0.97 -16.09
N SER A 90 20.79 -0.62 -15.78
CA SER A 90 21.97 -1.23 -16.39
C SER A 90 22.11 -2.73 -16.09
N HIS A 91 21.56 -3.18 -14.96
CA HIS A 91 21.53 -4.58 -14.55
C HIS A 91 20.31 -5.32 -15.13
N TYR A 92 19.17 -4.64 -15.17
CA TYR A 92 17.90 -5.16 -15.69
C TYR A 92 17.62 -4.62 -17.10
N GLN A 93 18.34 -5.15 -18.10
CA GLN A 93 18.17 -4.72 -19.49
C GLN A 93 16.74 -4.92 -19.97
N GLY A 94 16.13 -3.84 -20.49
CA GLY A 94 14.80 -3.86 -21.10
C GLY A 94 13.63 -3.58 -20.16
N GLN A 95 13.88 -3.31 -18.86
CA GLN A 95 12.82 -2.80 -17.98
C GLN A 95 12.70 -1.28 -18.12
N LEU A 96 11.58 -0.83 -18.67
CA LEU A 96 11.23 0.58 -18.82
C LEU A 96 9.95 0.84 -18.04
N PHE A 97 9.94 1.90 -17.24
CA PHE A 97 8.74 2.33 -16.52
C PHE A 97 7.94 3.31 -17.37
N THR A 98 6.63 3.22 -17.28
CA THR A 98 5.75 4.15 -17.97
C THR A 98 5.90 5.56 -17.37
N PRO A 99 6.26 6.57 -18.18
CA PRO A 99 6.41 7.94 -17.69
C PRO A 99 5.15 8.45 -16.99
N TRP A 100 5.33 9.20 -15.92
CA TRP A 100 4.21 9.67 -15.08
C TRP A 100 3.10 10.38 -15.85
N ASN A 101 3.45 11.20 -16.86
CA ASN A 101 2.45 11.89 -17.67
C ASN A 101 1.59 10.93 -18.50
N ILE A 102 2.17 9.82 -18.96
CA ILE A 102 1.46 8.76 -19.68
C ILE A 102 0.55 7.99 -18.71
N CYS A 103 1.04 7.65 -17.51
CA CYS A 103 0.22 7.03 -16.46
C CYS A 103 -1.03 7.88 -16.18
N ARG A 104 -0.86 9.19 -16.00
CA ARG A 104 -1.98 10.12 -15.76
C ARG A 104 -2.95 10.20 -16.94
N MET A 105 -2.44 10.23 -18.16
CA MET A 105 -3.28 10.25 -19.35
C MET A 105 -4.14 8.98 -19.44
N LEU A 106 -3.52 7.82 -19.27
CA LEU A 106 -4.23 6.53 -19.29
C LEU A 106 -5.24 6.41 -18.14
N ALA A 107 -4.87 6.87 -16.95
CA ALA A 107 -5.77 6.89 -15.80
C ALA A 107 -7.05 7.71 -16.09
N LYS A 108 -6.89 8.91 -16.68
CA LYS A 108 -8.04 9.75 -17.08
C LYS A 108 -8.90 9.11 -18.15
N MET A 109 -8.28 8.43 -19.12
CA MET A 109 -9.02 7.75 -20.20
C MET A 109 -9.80 6.53 -19.69
N THR A 110 -9.28 5.84 -18.70
CA THR A 110 -9.89 4.61 -18.13
C THR A 110 -10.85 4.88 -16.99
N HIS A 111 -10.73 6.03 -16.32
CA HIS A 111 -11.67 6.44 -15.28
C HIS A 111 -12.96 6.95 -15.90
N SER A 112 -13.92 6.06 -16.07
CA SER A 112 -15.18 6.36 -16.81
C SER A 112 -16.24 7.11 -16.00
N GLY A 113 -16.01 7.42 -14.73
CA GLY A 113 -16.97 8.13 -13.86
C GLY A 113 -18.29 7.39 -13.58
N SER A 114 -18.50 6.20 -14.14
CA SER A 114 -19.76 5.45 -14.08
C SER A 114 -19.74 4.28 -13.09
N VAL A 115 -19.00 4.40 -12.00
CA VAL A 115 -19.01 3.38 -10.95
C VAL A 115 -20.31 3.49 -10.16
N LYS A 116 -21.03 2.36 -10.00
CA LYS A 116 -22.21 2.32 -9.13
C LYS A 116 -21.88 2.88 -7.75
N PRO A 117 -22.69 3.74 -7.15
CA PRO A 117 -22.38 4.41 -5.89
C PRO A 117 -21.95 3.48 -4.76
N ASP A 118 -22.45 2.25 -4.74
CA ASP A 118 -22.19 1.26 -3.67
C ASP A 118 -21.32 0.08 -4.10
N GLY A 119 -20.77 0.12 -5.35
CA GLY A 119 -19.96 -0.98 -5.91
C GLY A 119 -18.51 -0.94 -5.40
N GLN A 120 -17.94 -2.11 -5.09
CA GLN A 120 -16.50 -2.26 -4.92
C GLN A 120 -15.81 -2.13 -6.28
N ILE A 121 -14.72 -1.36 -6.33
CA ILE A 121 -13.91 -1.15 -7.52
C ILE A 121 -12.66 -2.03 -7.39
N SER A 122 -12.22 -2.67 -8.46
CA SER A 122 -10.95 -3.39 -8.51
C SER A 122 -10.19 -2.97 -9.74
N ILE A 123 -8.94 -2.58 -9.54
CA ILE A 123 -8.00 -2.14 -10.58
C ILE A 123 -6.80 -3.07 -10.54
N CYS A 124 -6.44 -3.64 -11.68
CA CYS A 124 -5.29 -4.54 -11.77
C CYS A 124 -4.29 -4.04 -12.82
N ASP A 125 -3.03 -3.98 -12.42
CA ASP A 125 -1.88 -3.78 -13.31
C ASP A 125 -1.05 -5.07 -13.33
N PRO A 126 -1.04 -5.82 -14.46
CA PRO A 126 -0.37 -7.10 -14.55
C PRO A 126 1.16 -7.02 -14.73
N SER A 127 1.72 -5.82 -14.86
CA SER A 127 3.17 -5.54 -14.95
C SER A 127 3.47 -4.21 -14.25
N SER A 128 3.21 -4.18 -12.96
CA SER A 128 3.04 -2.94 -12.20
C SER A 128 4.30 -2.11 -12.03
N GLY A 129 5.50 -2.67 -12.21
CA GLY A 129 6.76 -1.96 -11.97
C GLY A 129 6.81 -1.37 -10.56
N ALA A 130 6.88 -0.04 -10.48
CA ALA A 130 6.79 0.67 -9.20
C ALA A 130 5.34 1.00 -8.76
N GLY A 131 4.32 0.60 -9.53
CA GLY A 131 2.91 0.91 -9.23
C GLY A 131 2.46 2.30 -9.65
N ALA A 132 3.21 3.00 -10.50
CA ALA A 132 2.91 4.37 -10.93
C ALA A 132 1.53 4.49 -11.58
N MET A 133 1.11 3.50 -12.38
CA MET A 133 -0.21 3.46 -13.01
C MET A 133 -1.34 3.38 -11.98
N LEU A 134 -1.19 2.53 -10.97
CA LEU A 134 -2.17 2.38 -9.88
C LEU A 134 -2.33 3.68 -9.09
N ILE A 135 -1.19 4.35 -8.78
CA ILE A 135 -1.19 5.64 -8.09
C ILE A 135 -1.85 6.72 -8.95
N ALA A 136 -1.51 6.78 -10.25
CA ALA A 136 -2.11 7.73 -11.18
C ALA A 136 -3.63 7.55 -11.25
N PHE A 137 -4.11 6.30 -11.30
CA PHE A 137 -5.55 6.01 -11.29
C PHE A 137 -6.22 6.45 -9.98
N ALA A 138 -5.57 6.17 -8.83
CA ALA A 138 -6.09 6.59 -7.53
C ALA A 138 -6.26 8.11 -7.42
N LYS A 139 -5.43 8.89 -8.10
CA LYS A 139 -5.50 10.35 -8.11
C LYS A 139 -6.63 10.94 -8.96
N GLU A 140 -7.16 10.20 -9.89
CA GLU A 140 -8.33 10.61 -10.67
C GLU A 140 -9.64 10.24 -9.95
N GLN A 141 -9.59 9.48 -8.86
CA GLN A 141 -10.74 9.07 -8.06
C GLN A 141 -11.08 10.08 -6.97
N THR A 142 -12.35 10.14 -6.63
CA THR A 142 -12.80 10.81 -5.40
C THR A 142 -12.35 10.02 -4.17
N CYS A 143 -12.32 10.66 -3.02
CA CYS A 143 -11.99 10.01 -1.74
C CYS A 143 -12.91 8.81 -1.45
N ALA A 144 -14.19 8.93 -1.80
CA ALA A 144 -15.19 7.85 -1.62
C ALA A 144 -14.92 6.66 -2.54
N GLU A 145 -14.52 6.89 -3.78
CA GLU A 145 -14.12 5.83 -4.73
C GLU A 145 -12.84 5.15 -4.28
N ALA A 146 -11.80 5.93 -3.95
CA ALA A 146 -10.51 5.39 -3.49
C ALA A 146 -10.67 4.52 -2.23
N ASN A 147 -11.61 4.84 -1.33
CA ASN A 147 -11.92 4.02 -0.15
C ASN A 147 -12.52 2.65 -0.50
N ARG A 148 -13.20 2.54 -1.65
CA ARG A 148 -13.86 1.32 -2.12
C ARG A 148 -13.04 0.57 -3.17
N THR A 149 -11.88 1.12 -3.56
CA THR A 149 -11.02 0.55 -4.59
C THR A 149 -9.99 -0.39 -3.97
N LEU A 150 -9.87 -1.57 -4.56
CA LEU A 150 -8.77 -2.49 -4.36
C LEU A 150 -7.80 -2.36 -5.53
N TYR A 151 -6.56 -1.95 -5.26
CA TYR A 151 -5.49 -1.82 -6.24
C TYR A 151 -4.65 -3.10 -6.24
N VAL A 152 -4.50 -3.75 -7.39
CA VAL A 152 -3.73 -4.99 -7.51
C VAL A 152 -2.58 -4.76 -8.49
N GLY A 153 -1.36 -4.93 -8.01
CA GLY A 153 -0.16 -4.90 -8.85
C GLY A 153 0.50 -6.27 -8.90
N ILE A 154 0.90 -6.72 -10.08
CA ILE A 154 1.64 -7.97 -10.27
C ILE A 154 2.94 -7.63 -10.97
N ASP A 155 4.05 -8.16 -10.50
CA ASP A 155 5.32 -8.05 -11.21
C ASP A 155 6.17 -9.31 -11.05
N VAL A 156 6.88 -9.69 -12.11
CA VAL A 156 7.79 -10.83 -12.13
C VAL A 156 9.10 -10.54 -11.40
N ASN A 157 9.48 -9.27 -11.33
CA ASN A 157 10.65 -8.79 -10.61
C ASN A 157 10.28 -8.51 -9.15
N LEU A 158 11.03 -9.11 -8.22
CA LEU A 158 10.79 -8.96 -6.77
C LEU A 158 10.91 -7.50 -6.32
N THR A 159 11.92 -6.78 -6.80
CA THR A 159 12.15 -5.37 -6.44
C THR A 159 11.00 -4.50 -6.91
N CYS A 160 10.47 -4.73 -8.12
CA CYS A 160 9.28 -4.06 -8.65
C CYS A 160 8.05 -4.35 -7.78
N ALA A 161 7.80 -5.61 -7.43
CA ALA A 161 6.68 -5.96 -6.56
C ALA A 161 6.81 -5.32 -5.17
N ARG A 162 8.03 -5.23 -4.60
CA ARG A 162 8.29 -4.51 -3.35
C ARG A 162 8.06 -3.00 -3.49
N MET A 163 8.52 -2.39 -4.59
CA MET A 163 8.24 -0.96 -4.87
C MET A 163 6.75 -0.69 -4.98
N THR A 164 5.99 -1.54 -5.70
CA THR A 164 4.53 -1.43 -5.76
C THR A 164 3.90 -1.49 -4.38
N ALA A 165 4.30 -2.46 -3.53
CA ALA A 165 3.77 -2.58 -2.16
C ALA A 165 4.06 -1.33 -1.31
N LEU A 166 5.31 -0.83 -1.34
CA LEU A 166 5.72 0.38 -0.64
C LEU A 166 4.94 1.61 -1.14
N ASN A 167 4.84 1.79 -2.45
CA ASN A 167 4.11 2.92 -3.03
C ASN A 167 2.61 2.88 -2.71
N LEU A 168 1.96 1.71 -2.78
CA LEU A 168 0.56 1.58 -2.35
C LEU A 168 0.39 1.98 -0.87
N MET A 169 1.34 1.60 -0.01
CA MET A 169 1.34 1.97 1.40
C MET A 169 1.59 3.47 1.59
N PHE A 170 2.61 4.05 0.94
CA PHE A 170 2.97 5.47 1.09
C PHE A 170 1.88 6.41 0.57
N PHE A 171 1.19 6.03 -0.49
CA PHE A 171 0.03 6.75 -1.00
C PHE A 171 -1.29 6.39 -0.30
N ASN A 172 -1.20 5.63 0.79
CA ASN A 172 -2.33 5.26 1.64
C ASN A 172 -3.49 4.61 0.85
N LEU A 173 -3.19 3.62 0.02
CA LEU A 173 -4.14 2.91 -0.83
C LEU A 173 -4.40 1.50 -0.31
N ASN A 174 -5.64 1.01 -0.46
CA ASN A 174 -5.96 -0.39 -0.20
C ASN A 174 -5.50 -1.24 -1.39
N GLY A 175 -4.50 -2.07 -1.21
CA GLY A 175 -3.96 -2.82 -2.34
C GLY A 175 -3.37 -4.16 -2.00
N VAL A 176 -3.08 -4.90 -3.06
CA VAL A 176 -2.33 -6.16 -3.02
C VAL A 176 -1.23 -6.08 -4.07
N SER A 177 0.01 -6.21 -3.64
CA SER A 177 1.15 -6.40 -4.53
C SER A 177 1.52 -7.88 -4.57
N ILE A 178 1.70 -8.41 -5.77
CA ILE A 178 1.98 -9.83 -6.02
C ILE A 178 3.32 -9.94 -6.75
N TRP A 179 4.27 -10.63 -6.12
CA TRP A 179 5.44 -11.12 -6.82
C TRP A 179 5.08 -12.41 -7.53
N GLY A 180 5.02 -12.38 -8.85
CA GLY A 180 4.57 -13.49 -9.65
C GLY A 180 4.62 -13.21 -11.15
N ASN A 181 4.20 -14.17 -11.94
CA ASN A 181 4.13 -14.02 -13.38
C ASN A 181 2.65 -13.96 -13.80
N SER A 182 2.22 -12.82 -14.31
CA SER A 182 0.84 -12.58 -14.75
C SER A 182 0.43 -13.42 -15.96
N LEU A 183 1.39 -13.80 -16.82
CA LEU A 183 1.11 -14.61 -18.02
C LEU A 183 0.93 -16.10 -17.67
N SER A 184 1.80 -16.64 -16.79
CA SER A 184 1.68 -18.03 -16.31
C SER A 184 0.77 -18.16 -15.09
N LEU A 185 0.31 -17.03 -14.56
CA LEU A 185 -0.53 -16.96 -13.37
C LEU A 185 0.14 -17.55 -12.11
N GLU A 186 1.48 -17.51 -12.07
CA GLU A 186 2.27 -17.95 -10.93
C GLU A 186 2.23 -16.88 -9.84
N VAL A 187 1.98 -17.29 -8.60
CA VAL A 187 2.06 -16.45 -7.40
C VAL A 187 3.16 -17.01 -6.51
N ARG A 188 4.26 -16.26 -6.33
CA ARG A 188 5.39 -16.60 -5.45
C ARG A 188 5.17 -16.05 -4.06
N SER A 189 4.87 -14.76 -3.95
CA SER A 189 4.52 -14.08 -2.70
C SER A 189 3.56 -12.94 -2.97
N ALA A 190 2.84 -12.51 -1.93
CA ALA A 190 1.96 -11.36 -2.03
C ALA A 190 1.91 -10.60 -0.71
N TRP A 191 1.65 -9.31 -0.78
CA TRP A 191 1.54 -8.40 0.35
C TRP A 191 0.34 -7.50 0.15
N GLN A 192 -0.31 -7.18 1.25
CA GLN A 192 -1.46 -6.27 1.25
C GLN A 192 -1.12 -4.97 1.96
N THR A 193 -1.71 -3.89 1.48
CA THR A 193 -1.68 -2.61 2.12
C THR A 193 -3.08 -2.23 2.57
N HIS A 194 -3.16 -1.60 3.73
CA HIS A 194 -4.43 -1.13 4.29
C HIS A 194 -4.37 0.38 4.43
N ARG A 195 -5.38 1.04 3.93
CA ARG A 195 -5.57 2.46 4.17
C ARG A 195 -5.84 2.73 5.65
N SER A 196 -5.17 3.73 6.19
CA SER A 196 -5.37 4.19 7.57
C SER A 196 -5.75 5.67 7.58
N LEU A 197 -6.69 6.05 8.43
CA LEU A 197 -7.07 7.45 8.63
C LEU A 197 -6.11 8.19 9.56
N ALA A 198 -5.29 7.47 10.32
CA ALA A 198 -4.46 8.04 11.38
C ALA A 198 -2.96 8.13 11.03
N TRP A 199 -2.39 7.16 10.28
CA TRP A 199 -0.93 6.99 10.24
C TRP A 199 -0.34 6.59 8.89
N GLY A 200 -1.02 6.84 7.77
CA GLY A 200 -0.61 6.27 6.49
C GLY A 200 -0.91 4.77 6.42
N GLY A 201 -0.59 4.14 5.29
CA GLY A 201 -0.90 2.73 5.07
C GLY A 201 -0.08 1.78 5.95
N ALA A 202 -0.62 0.58 6.18
CA ALA A 202 0.11 -0.52 6.80
C ALA A 202 0.40 -1.60 5.76
N LEU A 203 1.55 -2.27 5.90
CA LEU A 203 1.99 -3.38 5.04
C LEU A 203 1.96 -4.68 5.83
N SER A 204 1.41 -5.74 5.24
CA SER A 204 1.37 -7.07 5.84
C SER A 204 1.41 -8.18 4.78
N PRO A 205 1.84 -9.40 5.14
CA PRO A 205 1.79 -10.53 4.22
C PRO A 205 0.36 -10.83 3.76
N TYR A 206 0.20 -11.20 2.50
CA TYR A 206 -1.08 -11.62 1.95
C TYR A 206 -1.01 -13.09 1.54
N PRO A 207 -1.92 -13.96 2.04
CA PRO A 207 -1.84 -15.38 1.77
C PRO A 207 -1.91 -15.71 0.28
N ALA A 208 -0.97 -16.52 -0.22
CA ALA A 208 -0.90 -16.90 -1.64
C ALA A 208 -2.22 -17.52 -2.16
N LYS A 209 -2.93 -18.31 -1.33
CA LYS A 209 -4.26 -18.85 -1.69
C LYS A 209 -5.26 -17.74 -1.95
N LYS A 210 -5.24 -16.66 -1.17
CA LYS A 210 -6.11 -15.49 -1.38
C LYS A 210 -5.71 -14.71 -2.63
N ALA A 211 -4.40 -14.55 -2.88
CA ALA A 211 -3.91 -13.90 -4.09
C ALA A 211 -4.34 -14.67 -5.36
N LYS A 212 -4.24 -15.99 -5.35
CA LYS A 212 -4.72 -16.85 -6.45
C LYS A 212 -6.23 -16.72 -6.66
N ARG A 213 -7.02 -16.60 -5.60
CA ARG A 213 -8.47 -16.34 -5.71
C ARG A 213 -8.76 -14.97 -6.32
N LEU A 214 -8.01 -13.96 -5.91
CA LEU A 214 -8.14 -12.61 -6.44
C LEU A 214 -7.90 -12.56 -7.96
N LEU A 215 -7.00 -13.43 -8.45
CA LEU A 215 -6.72 -13.60 -9.88
C LEU A 215 -7.68 -14.57 -10.59
N GLY A 216 -8.69 -15.09 -9.91
CA GLY A 216 -9.64 -16.06 -10.48
C GLY A 216 -9.09 -17.46 -10.69
N LEU A 217 -7.92 -17.78 -10.12
CA LEU A 217 -7.22 -19.07 -10.29
C LEU A 217 -7.77 -20.19 -9.39
N VAL A 218 -8.51 -19.83 -8.37
CA VAL A 218 -9.14 -20.77 -7.43
C VAL A 218 -10.58 -20.32 -7.24
N PRO A 219 -11.56 -21.23 -7.32
CA PRO A 219 -12.95 -20.88 -7.09
C PRO A 219 -13.13 -20.19 -5.74
N HIS A 220 -14.02 -19.20 -5.68
CA HIS A 220 -14.51 -18.70 -4.40
C HIS A 220 -15.13 -19.88 -3.65
N GLU A 221 -14.66 -20.19 -2.45
CA GLU A 221 -15.42 -21.03 -1.54
C GLU A 221 -16.75 -20.28 -1.36
N THR A 222 -17.81 -20.83 -1.97
CA THR A 222 -19.16 -20.38 -1.63
C THR A 222 -19.25 -20.60 -0.13
N ASN A 223 -19.35 -19.49 0.59
CA ASN A 223 -19.70 -19.53 2.00
C ASN A 223 -21.13 -20.09 1.99
N THR A 224 -21.23 -21.42 2.09
CA THR A 224 -22.48 -22.06 2.47
C THR A 224 -22.68 -21.63 3.93
N ALA A 225 -23.07 -20.38 4.11
CA ALA A 225 -23.75 -19.99 5.30
C ALA A 225 -24.84 -21.02 5.47
N GLN A 226 -24.71 -21.88 6.46
CA GLN A 226 -25.83 -22.68 6.90
C GLN A 226 -27.06 -21.78 6.91
N PRO A 227 -28.18 -22.19 6.30
CA PRO A 227 -29.36 -21.38 6.31
C PRO A 227 -29.59 -21.02 7.78
N ARG A 228 -29.56 -19.74 8.08
CA ARG A 228 -29.92 -19.22 9.39
C ARG A 228 -31.23 -19.88 9.71
N ALA A 229 -31.25 -20.73 10.75
CA ALA A 229 -32.47 -21.33 11.25
C ALA A 229 -33.46 -20.18 11.42
N ILE A 230 -34.55 -20.23 10.67
CA ILE A 230 -35.64 -19.26 10.80
C ILE A 230 -36.14 -19.48 12.22
N LEU A 231 -35.77 -18.61 13.13
CA LEU A 231 -36.38 -18.57 14.46
C LEU A 231 -37.87 -18.45 14.25
N PRO A 232 -38.66 -19.31 14.90
CA PRO A 232 -40.12 -19.18 14.84
C PRO A 232 -40.52 -17.76 15.27
N PRO A 233 -41.57 -17.18 14.68
CA PRO A 233 -42.01 -15.86 15.05
C PRO A 233 -42.27 -15.80 16.56
N ALA A 234 -41.81 -14.71 17.19
CA ALA A 234 -42.06 -14.48 18.61
C ALA A 234 -43.55 -14.57 18.88
N PRO A 235 -43.98 -15.18 20.02
CA PRO A 235 -45.39 -15.21 20.39
C PRO A 235 -45.92 -13.78 20.53
N PRO A 236 -47.18 -13.52 20.22
CA PRO A 236 -47.78 -12.20 20.35
C PRO A 236 -47.69 -11.72 21.79
N PRO A 237 -47.47 -10.42 22.02
CA PRO A 237 -47.41 -9.88 23.38
C PRO A 237 -48.75 -10.10 24.09
N ASP A 238 -48.69 -10.74 25.24
CA ASP A 238 -49.86 -10.90 26.12
C ASP A 238 -50.42 -9.52 26.47
N ALA A 239 -51.66 -9.31 26.07
CA ALA A 239 -52.45 -8.17 26.46
C ALA A 239 -52.92 -8.35 27.92
N ASN A 240 -52.06 -7.96 28.87
CA ASN A 240 -52.49 -7.64 30.25
C ASN A 240 -51.30 -7.16 31.07
N LEU A 241 -51.04 -5.85 31.05
CA LEU A 241 -50.32 -5.16 32.10
C LEU A 241 -51.14 -3.98 32.60
N PRO A 242 -51.36 -3.82 33.90
CA PRO A 242 -52.12 -2.73 34.46
C PRO A 242 -51.40 -1.39 34.37
N ASP A 243 -52.13 -0.34 34.11
CA ASP A 243 -51.69 1.05 34.09
C ASP A 243 -51.07 1.49 35.43
N GLY A 244 -49.98 2.23 35.33
CA GLY A 244 -49.60 3.19 36.33
C GLY A 244 -48.28 2.99 37.09
N VAL A 245 -47.14 3.41 36.49
CA VAL A 245 -46.02 3.94 37.28
C VAL A 245 -45.39 5.11 36.49
N PRO A 246 -45.24 6.32 37.08
CA PRO A 246 -44.64 7.46 36.41
C PRO A 246 -43.12 7.35 36.35
N ILE A 247 -42.53 7.49 35.12
CA ILE A 247 -41.08 7.53 34.94
C ILE A 247 -40.61 8.95 35.20
N THR A 248 -39.85 9.12 36.29
CA THR A 248 -39.10 10.35 36.61
C THR A 248 -37.89 10.45 35.66
N GLY A 249 -37.77 11.61 35.02
CA GLY A 249 -36.74 11.87 34.06
C GLY A 249 -35.33 11.95 34.62
N THR A 250 -34.40 11.36 33.96
CA THR A 250 -32.96 11.66 34.10
C THR A 250 -32.47 12.31 32.81
N GLN A 251 -31.97 13.55 32.95
CA GLN A 251 -31.34 14.32 31.88
C GLN A 251 -30.06 13.64 31.37
N PRO A 252 -29.75 13.72 30.07
CA PRO A 252 -28.48 13.26 29.55
C PRO A 252 -27.34 14.23 29.91
N PRO A 253 -26.11 13.72 30.11
CA PRO A 253 -24.96 14.57 30.44
C PRO A 253 -24.53 15.44 29.26
N ALA A 254 -24.09 16.67 29.58
CA ALA A 254 -23.65 17.70 28.67
C ALA A 254 -22.48 17.25 27.79
N ARG A 255 -22.59 17.52 26.48
CA ARG A 255 -21.53 17.36 25.50
C ARG A 255 -20.35 18.29 25.81
N ALA A 256 -19.16 17.72 26.03
CA ALA A 256 -17.91 18.43 26.02
C ALA A 256 -17.56 18.90 24.60
N LYS A 257 -17.16 20.17 24.46
CA LYS A 257 -16.71 20.75 23.20
C LYS A 257 -15.34 20.16 22.80
N PRO A 258 -15.09 19.76 21.53
CA PRO A 258 -13.77 19.41 21.08
C PRO A 258 -12.94 20.67 20.87
N SER A 259 -11.76 20.72 21.48
CA SER A 259 -10.71 21.67 21.19
C SER A 259 -10.16 21.40 19.77
N GLN A 260 -10.04 22.47 19.00
CA GLN A 260 -9.45 22.49 17.66
C GLN A 260 -8.01 22.00 17.66
N LEU A 261 -7.73 21.01 16.82
CA LEU A 261 -6.44 20.84 16.18
C LEU A 261 -6.71 20.64 14.68
N SER A 262 -6.72 21.75 13.98
CA SER A 262 -6.69 21.83 12.52
C SER A 262 -5.23 21.71 12.08
N LEU A 263 -4.86 20.58 11.50
CA LEU A 263 -3.68 20.44 10.63
C LEU A 263 -3.92 19.26 9.71
N PHE A 264 -3.96 19.57 8.41
CA PHE A 264 -4.18 18.75 7.21
C PHE A 264 -5.58 18.85 6.60
N SER A 265 -5.85 20.07 6.06
CA SER A 265 -6.72 20.24 4.90
C SER A 265 -5.80 20.49 3.71
N MET A 266 -5.64 19.51 2.82
CA MET A 266 -5.53 19.62 1.37
C MET A 266 -5.44 18.21 0.76
#